data_6ff7668fb358e9a54252a1bb9545e4d6
#
_entry.id   6ff7668fb358e9a54252a1bb9545e4d6
#
_cell.length_a   1.000
_cell.length_b   1.000
_cell.length_c   1.000
_cell.angle_alpha   90.00
_cell.angle_beta   90.00
_cell.angle_gamma   90.00
#
_symmetry.space_group_name_H-M   'P 1'
#
loop_
_entity.id
_entity.type
_entity.pdbx_description
1 polymer ?
#
loop_
_entity_poly.entity_id
_entity_poly.type
_entity_poly.pdbx_seq_one_letter_code
_entity_poly.pdbx_strand_id
1 'polypeptide(L)'
;MSHAPGFLALIEAKRAQVREVSVAQARDRAAAGARLIDIREQSEWAAGHASGAEYVGKGVIERDIEGRVPNKDAEIILYCGGGFRSVLAADALQQMGYTNVVSMAGGWREWNALGAPTEA
;
A
#
# COMPACT_ATOMS: atom_id res chain seq x y z
N MET A 1 17.23 6.72 -7.28
CA MET A 1 16.51 7.11 -8.49
C MET A 1 15.61 8.29 -8.19
N SER A 2 15.65 9.32 -9.01
CA SER A 2 14.78 10.48 -8.83
C SER A 2 13.49 10.30 -9.62
N HIS A 3 12.40 10.83 -9.08
CA HIS A 3 11.10 10.82 -9.74
C HIS A 3 10.87 12.15 -10.47
N ALA A 4 10.04 12.13 -11.50
CA ALA A 4 9.72 13.32 -12.26
C ALA A 4 8.97 14.36 -11.39
N PRO A 5 9.17 15.66 -11.64
CA PRO A 5 8.55 16.70 -10.82
C PRO A 5 7.02 16.65 -10.77
N GLY A 6 6.37 16.33 -11.89
CA GLY A 6 4.90 16.24 -11.91
C GLY A 6 4.37 15.11 -11.05
N PHE A 7 5.06 13.97 -11.05
CA PHE A 7 4.72 12.83 -10.20
C PHE A 7 4.87 13.21 -8.73
N LEU A 8 5.99 13.83 -8.38
CA LEU A 8 6.23 14.26 -6.99
C LEU A 8 5.20 15.28 -6.52
N ALA A 9 4.83 16.23 -7.39
CA ALA A 9 3.81 17.23 -7.07
C ALA A 9 2.47 16.57 -6.78
N LEU A 10 2.08 15.57 -7.58
CA LEU A 10 0.84 14.84 -7.37
C LEU A 10 0.85 14.11 -6.02
N ILE A 11 1.97 13.44 -5.69
CA ILE A 11 2.12 12.74 -4.42
C ILE A 11 1.99 13.72 -3.25
N GLU A 12 2.69 14.85 -3.31
CA GLU A 12 2.64 15.85 -2.24
C GLU A 12 1.24 16.40 -2.04
N ALA A 13 0.49 16.62 -3.14
CA ALA A 13 -0.88 17.11 -3.05
C ALA A 13 -1.80 16.13 -2.31
N LYS A 14 -1.52 14.83 -2.40
CA LYS A 14 -2.35 13.78 -1.79
C LYS A 14 -1.85 13.35 -0.42
N ARG A 15 -0.55 13.48 -0.16
CA ARG A 15 0.07 12.98 1.07
C ARG A 15 -0.55 13.58 2.32
N ALA A 16 -0.96 14.84 2.28
CA ALA A 16 -1.60 15.50 3.42
C ALA A 16 -2.95 14.88 3.78
N GLN A 17 -3.57 14.17 2.86
CA GLN A 17 -4.90 13.57 3.03
C GLN A 17 -4.84 12.07 3.28
N VAL A 18 -3.65 11.48 3.28
CA VAL A 18 -3.43 10.04 3.44
C VAL A 18 -2.55 9.81 4.67
N ARG A 19 -3.00 8.92 5.56
CA ARG A 19 -2.19 8.54 6.71
C ARG A 19 -1.13 7.55 6.27
N GLU A 20 0.10 7.78 6.70
CA GLU A 20 1.21 6.87 6.45
C GLU A 20 1.64 6.19 7.74
N VAL A 21 2.06 4.93 7.63
CA VAL A 21 2.61 4.17 8.76
C VAL A 21 3.99 3.65 8.38
N SER A 22 4.82 3.39 9.38
CA SER A 22 6.13 2.77 9.16
C SER A 22 5.97 1.27 8.89
N VAL A 23 7.04 0.62 8.44
CA VAL A 23 7.07 -0.83 8.28
C VAL A 23 6.79 -1.52 9.62
N ALA A 24 7.37 -1.04 10.72
CA ALA A 24 7.13 -1.63 12.03
C ALA A 24 5.66 -1.53 12.44
N GLN A 25 5.05 -0.36 12.23
CA GLN A 25 3.63 -0.17 12.52
C GLN A 25 2.75 -1.05 11.63
N ALA A 26 3.11 -1.16 10.34
CA ALA A 26 2.37 -2.01 9.41
C ALA A 26 2.41 -3.47 9.83
N ARG A 27 3.58 -3.95 10.27
CA ARG A 27 3.72 -5.33 10.76
C ARG A 27 2.85 -5.59 11.98
N ASP A 28 2.85 -4.66 12.94
CA ASP A 28 2.03 -4.79 14.15
C ASP A 28 0.54 -4.81 13.80
N ARG A 29 0.11 -3.93 12.92
CA ARG A 29 -1.29 -3.85 12.49
C ARG A 29 -1.72 -5.10 11.72
N ALA A 30 -0.87 -5.60 10.83
CA ALA A 30 -1.16 -6.80 10.08
C ALA A 30 -1.26 -8.02 11.00
N ALA A 31 -0.40 -8.12 12.00
CA ALA A 31 -0.47 -9.17 13.01
C ALA A 31 -1.77 -9.11 13.81
N ALA A 32 -2.34 -7.91 13.97
CA ALA A 32 -3.60 -7.71 14.67
C ALA A 32 -4.84 -7.85 13.76
N GLY A 33 -4.66 -8.18 12.48
CA GLY A 33 -5.75 -8.45 11.57
C GLY A 33 -5.95 -7.48 10.43
N ALA A 34 -5.13 -6.42 10.32
CA ALA A 34 -5.22 -5.51 9.17
C ALA A 34 -4.85 -6.24 7.88
N ARG A 35 -5.47 -5.84 6.78
CA ARG A 35 -5.23 -6.42 5.46
C ARG A 35 -4.05 -5.69 4.82
N LEU A 36 -2.95 -6.42 4.60
CA LEU A 36 -1.75 -5.89 3.95
C LEU A 36 -1.83 -6.20 2.45
N ILE A 37 -1.84 -5.17 1.61
CA ILE A 37 -2.08 -5.33 0.18
C ILE A 37 -0.92 -4.73 -0.62
N ASP A 38 -0.30 -5.56 -1.45
CA ASP A 38 0.74 -5.18 -2.39
C ASP A 38 0.07 -4.66 -3.66
N ILE A 39 0.37 -3.41 -4.04
CA ILE A 39 -0.23 -2.79 -5.22
C ILE A 39 0.76 -2.60 -6.37
N ARG A 40 1.93 -3.23 -6.28
CA ARG A 40 2.96 -3.12 -7.31
C ARG A 40 2.54 -3.82 -8.61
N GLU A 41 3.42 -3.82 -9.59
CA GLU A 41 3.20 -4.60 -10.80
C GLU A 41 3.27 -6.10 -10.48
N GLN A 42 2.56 -6.91 -11.27
CA GLN A 42 2.52 -8.34 -11.02
C GLN A 42 3.90 -8.99 -11.07
N SER A 43 4.77 -8.52 -11.96
CA SER A 43 6.14 -9.04 -12.06
C SER A 43 6.94 -8.76 -10.79
N GLU A 44 6.71 -7.63 -10.15
CA GLU A 44 7.34 -7.29 -8.86
C GLU A 44 6.85 -8.23 -7.77
N TRP A 45 5.54 -8.46 -7.70
CA TRP A 45 4.94 -9.39 -6.74
C TRP A 45 5.50 -10.81 -6.93
N ALA A 46 5.58 -11.28 -8.16
CA ALA A 46 6.05 -12.63 -8.46
C ALA A 46 7.52 -12.83 -8.07
N ALA A 47 8.32 -11.76 -8.11
CA ALA A 47 9.74 -11.82 -7.72
C ALA A 47 9.95 -11.83 -6.20
N GLY A 48 8.92 -11.51 -5.43
CA GLY A 48 8.97 -11.51 -3.96
C GLY A 48 8.05 -10.46 -3.38
N HIS A 49 7.45 -10.75 -2.23
CA HIS A 49 6.51 -9.84 -1.57
C HIS A 49 6.51 -10.07 -0.06
N ALA A 50 5.90 -9.16 0.67
CA ALA A 50 5.80 -9.25 2.12
C ALA A 50 4.98 -10.48 2.52
N SER A 51 5.46 -11.22 3.50
CA SER A 51 4.75 -12.39 4.03
C SER A 51 3.37 -11.96 4.54
N GLY A 52 2.35 -12.72 4.12
CA GLY A 52 0.97 -12.45 4.53
C GLY A 52 0.27 -11.39 3.70
N ALA A 53 0.93 -10.79 2.71
CA ALA A 53 0.31 -9.79 1.85
C ALA A 53 -0.60 -10.45 0.82
N GLU A 54 -1.64 -9.70 0.43
CA GLU A 54 -2.49 -10.03 -0.72
C GLU A 54 -2.04 -9.17 -1.89
N TYR A 55 -2.31 -9.62 -3.10
CA TYR A 55 -1.97 -8.84 -4.29
C TYR A 55 -3.22 -8.23 -4.93
N VAL A 56 -3.25 -6.91 -5.05
CA VAL A 56 -4.24 -6.19 -5.86
C VAL A 56 -3.49 -5.03 -6.51
N GLY A 57 -3.16 -5.16 -7.80
CA GLY A 57 -2.39 -4.15 -8.50
C GLY A 57 -3.08 -2.79 -8.54
N LYS A 58 -2.29 -1.72 -8.47
CA LYS A 58 -2.81 -0.36 -8.47
C LYS A 58 -3.70 -0.07 -9.68
N GLY A 59 -3.36 -0.64 -10.83
CA GLY A 59 -4.12 -0.39 -12.08
C GLY A 59 -5.55 -0.90 -12.05
N VAL A 60 -5.90 -1.78 -11.12
CA VAL A 60 -7.24 -2.39 -11.05
C VAL A 60 -7.84 -2.30 -9.64
N ILE A 61 -7.16 -1.66 -8.70
CA ILE A 61 -7.62 -1.71 -7.30
C ILE A 61 -8.98 -1.06 -7.12
N GLU A 62 -9.26 0.04 -7.78
CA GLU A 62 -10.56 0.69 -7.67
C GLU A 62 -11.69 -0.20 -8.16
N ARG A 63 -11.42 -0.99 -9.20
CA ARG A 63 -12.40 -1.94 -9.73
C ARG A 63 -12.62 -3.12 -8.80
N ASP A 64 -11.55 -3.62 -8.18
CA ASP A 64 -11.57 -4.94 -7.53
C ASP A 64 -11.68 -4.90 -6.01
N ILE A 65 -11.38 -3.77 -5.36
CA ILE A 65 -11.26 -3.74 -3.90
C ILE A 65 -12.58 -4.07 -3.19
N GLU A 66 -13.70 -3.64 -3.72
CA GLU A 66 -14.99 -3.88 -3.05
C GLU A 66 -15.35 -5.37 -3.01
N GLY A 67 -14.91 -6.13 -4.02
CA GLY A 67 -15.08 -7.58 -4.01
C GLY A 67 -14.12 -8.29 -3.07
N ARG A 68 -12.94 -7.70 -2.85
CA ARG A 68 -11.90 -8.28 -1.99
C ARG A 68 -12.09 -7.90 -0.52
N VAL A 69 -12.48 -6.66 -0.27
CA VAL A 69 -12.66 -6.12 1.08
C VAL A 69 -13.98 -5.34 1.09
N PRO A 70 -15.12 -6.04 1.23
CA PRO A 70 -16.42 -5.36 1.19
C PRO A 70 -16.68 -4.41 2.36
N ASN A 71 -16.07 -4.68 3.51
CA ASN A 71 -16.25 -3.83 4.70
C ASN A 71 -15.46 -2.54 4.53
N LYS A 72 -16.15 -1.42 4.39
CA LYS A 72 -15.52 -0.10 4.18
C LYS A 72 -14.76 0.41 5.41
N ASP A 73 -14.98 -0.18 6.57
CA ASP A 73 -14.29 0.18 7.80
C ASP A 73 -13.13 -0.76 8.12
N ALA A 74 -12.89 -1.78 7.30
CA ALA A 74 -11.78 -2.70 7.50
C ALA A 74 -10.44 -1.94 7.41
N GLU A 75 -9.50 -2.32 8.27
CA GLU A 75 -8.17 -1.72 8.22
C GLU A 75 -7.39 -2.28 7.04
N ILE A 76 -6.92 -1.40 6.15
CA ILE A 76 -6.19 -1.75 4.94
C ILE A 76 -4.87 -1.00 4.93
N ILE A 77 -3.79 -1.75 4.73
CA ILE A 77 -2.45 -1.19 4.59
C ILE A 77 -1.99 -1.44 3.15
N LEU A 78 -1.76 -0.38 2.40
CA LEU A 78 -1.30 -0.49 1.02
C LEU A 78 0.21 -0.25 0.96
N TYR A 79 0.92 -1.04 0.17
CA TYR A 79 2.32 -0.76 -0.08
C TYR A 79 2.69 -0.93 -1.55
N CYS A 80 3.67 -0.15 -1.98
CA CYS A 80 4.27 -0.25 -3.31
C CYS A 80 5.79 -0.38 -3.16
N GLY A 81 6.56 0.00 -4.18
CA GLY A 81 8.02 -0.12 -4.13
C GLY A 81 8.68 0.81 -3.14
N GLY A 82 8.35 2.09 -3.18
CA GLY A 82 8.97 3.12 -2.33
C GLY A 82 8.01 3.97 -1.51
N GLY A 83 6.71 3.66 -1.54
CA GLY A 83 5.72 4.40 -0.75
C GLY A 83 5.04 5.55 -1.49
N PHE A 84 5.28 5.71 -2.79
CA PHE A 84 4.67 6.80 -3.57
C PHE A 84 3.34 6.39 -4.20
N ARG A 85 3.31 5.30 -4.96
CA ARG A 85 2.09 4.83 -5.63
C ARG A 85 0.99 4.50 -4.62
N SER A 86 1.36 4.00 -3.44
CA SER A 86 0.41 3.65 -2.39
C SER A 86 -0.31 4.86 -1.80
N VAL A 87 0.31 6.05 -1.83
CA VAL A 87 -0.39 7.28 -1.43
C VAL A 87 -1.55 7.56 -2.38
N LEU A 88 -1.32 7.44 -3.69
CA LEU A 88 -2.36 7.66 -4.68
C LEU A 88 -3.49 6.64 -4.56
N ALA A 89 -3.13 5.37 -4.35
CA ALA A 89 -4.13 4.32 -4.20
C ALA A 89 -4.95 4.50 -2.91
N ALA A 90 -4.31 4.89 -1.81
CA ALA A 90 -5.02 5.13 -0.55
C ALA A 90 -6.01 6.29 -0.70
N ASP A 91 -5.62 7.36 -1.38
CA ASP A 91 -6.50 8.48 -1.65
C ASP A 91 -7.72 8.02 -2.46
N ALA A 92 -7.51 7.21 -3.50
CA ALA A 92 -8.60 6.70 -4.32
C ALA A 92 -9.59 5.87 -3.50
N LEU A 93 -9.09 4.99 -2.63
CA LEU A 93 -9.96 4.17 -1.78
C LEU A 93 -10.74 5.02 -0.78
N GLN A 94 -10.13 6.07 -0.24
CA GLN A 94 -10.85 7.00 0.64
C GLN A 94 -12.02 7.65 -0.10
N GLN A 95 -11.82 8.02 -1.36
CA GLN A 95 -12.88 8.59 -2.17
C GLN A 95 -14.01 7.60 -2.44
N MET A 96 -13.72 6.31 -2.38
CA MET A 96 -14.72 5.24 -2.51
C MET A 96 -15.44 4.93 -1.20
N GLY A 97 -15.08 5.59 -0.11
CA GLY A 97 -15.74 5.43 1.18
C GLY A 97 -14.99 4.56 2.19
N TYR A 98 -13.77 4.10 1.87
CA TYR A 98 -12.97 3.36 2.83
C TYR A 98 -12.44 4.31 3.90
N THR A 99 -12.69 3.99 5.16
CA THR A 99 -12.44 4.90 6.28
C THR A 99 -11.15 4.61 7.04
N ASN A 100 -10.49 3.47 6.77
CA ASN A 100 -9.34 3.04 7.56
C ASN A 100 -8.23 2.51 6.68
N VAL A 101 -7.79 3.33 5.72
CA VAL A 101 -6.75 2.98 4.76
C VAL A 101 -5.50 3.78 5.07
N VAL A 102 -4.36 3.11 5.10
CA VAL A 102 -3.06 3.75 5.29
C VAL A 102 -2.09 3.30 4.21
N SER A 103 -1.07 4.11 3.96
CA SER A 103 0.04 3.80 3.07
C SER A 103 1.26 3.46 3.90
N MET A 104 1.97 2.38 3.56
CA MET A 104 3.21 2.01 4.25
C MET A 104 4.37 2.80 3.67
N ALA A 105 4.88 3.75 4.46
CA ALA A 105 6.02 4.57 4.07
C ALA A 105 7.24 3.69 3.82
N GLY A 106 7.99 4.01 2.77
CA GLY A 106 9.18 3.25 2.39
C GLY A 106 8.89 1.99 1.60
N GLY A 107 7.69 1.46 1.65
CA GLY A 107 7.22 0.34 0.84
C GLY A 107 8.08 -0.91 0.90
N TRP A 108 8.09 -1.64 -0.19
CA TRP A 108 8.84 -2.90 -0.31
C TRP A 108 10.35 -2.70 -0.07
N ARG A 109 10.90 -1.58 -0.52
CA ARG A 109 12.33 -1.29 -0.32
C ARG A 109 12.69 -1.27 1.16
N GLU A 110 11.90 -0.55 1.96
CA GLU A 110 12.14 -0.44 3.39
C GLU A 110 11.87 -1.76 4.10
N TRP A 111 10.82 -2.48 3.68
CA TRP A 111 10.50 -3.81 4.22
C TRP A 111 11.72 -4.74 4.12
N ASN A 112 12.32 -4.78 2.93
CA ASN A 112 13.52 -5.60 2.69
C ASN A 112 14.73 -5.11 3.48
N ALA A 113 14.95 -3.79 3.51
CA ALA A 113 16.10 -3.21 4.21
C ALA A 113 16.09 -3.53 5.69
N LEU A 114 14.90 -3.66 6.29
CA LEU A 114 14.74 -3.99 7.70
C LEU A 114 14.70 -5.51 7.95
N GLY A 115 14.82 -6.32 6.91
CA GLY A 115 14.80 -7.77 7.07
C GLY A 115 13.45 -8.35 7.47
N ALA A 116 12.36 -7.63 7.17
CA ALA A 116 11.03 -8.13 7.48
C ALA A 116 10.69 -9.36 6.63
N PRO A 117 9.78 -10.24 7.09
CA PRO A 117 9.53 -11.52 6.42
C PRO A 117 9.01 -11.35 5.00
N THR A 118 9.53 -12.16 4.08
CA THR A 118 9.14 -12.16 2.67
C THR A 118 8.83 -13.57 2.20
N GLU A 119 8.10 -13.65 1.09
CA GLU A 119 7.85 -14.90 0.38
C GLU A 119 7.82 -14.65 -1.12
N ALA A 120 8.02 -15.70 -1.87
CA ALA A 120 8.05 -15.61 -3.33
C ALA A 120 6.76 -16.15 -3.94
#